data_2221882cc12fc2137fd138d6d6ff080b
#
_entry.id   2221882cc12fc2137fd138d6d6ff080b
#
_cell.length_a   1.000
_cell.length_b   1.000
_cell.length_c   1.000
_cell.angle_alpha   90.00
_cell.angle_beta   90.00
_cell.angle_gamma   90.00
#
_symmetry.space_group_name_H-M   'P 1'
#
loop_
_entity.id
_entity.type
_entity.pdbx_description
1 polymer ?
#
loop_
_entity_poly.entity_id
_entity_poly.type
_entity_poly.pdbx_seq_one_letter_code
_entity_poly.pdbx_strand_id
1 'polypeptide(L)'
;MFEAEVEMERRSAFLPLLLMACLVTAIVGMVAYIALQVRARAPLSAQAASVIVASALQGPGPAVIQFHTGLVKPSVIERPGDPHYRLLEKAGLVKLATAPRGSEVISLTPAGEHLMSMLPGVRKSKETDGTFSYQVPLAQRQLVSITAVTMSGVNNATIEYSWKWVPNQMADLFDAGGSLVKGFNLWDRETLINKYEADFYHGNPNKSTLALARTDQGWRTSAQ
;
A
#
# COMPACT_ATOMS: atom_id res chain seq x y z
N MET A 1 -46.49 -65.14 -2.83
CA MET A 1 -47.32 -64.18 -2.10
C MET A 1 -46.49 -63.34 -1.14
N PHE A 2 -45.39 -63.79 -0.58
CA PHE A 2 -44.52 -63.04 0.34
C PHE A 2 -43.62 -61.98 -0.33
N GLU A 3 -43.24 -62.14 -1.60
CA GLU A 3 -42.37 -61.17 -2.26
C GLU A 3 -43.05 -59.83 -2.59
N ALA A 4 -44.36 -59.86 -2.91
CA ALA A 4 -45.11 -58.65 -3.24
C ALA A 4 -45.41 -57.76 -2.01
N GLU A 5 -45.52 -58.35 -0.83
CA GLU A 5 -45.70 -57.59 0.44
C GLU A 5 -44.42 -56.91 0.87
N VAL A 6 -43.26 -57.54 0.73
CA VAL A 6 -41.94 -56.96 1.06
C VAL A 6 -41.59 -55.81 0.12
N GLU A 7 -42.01 -55.87 -1.16
CA GLU A 7 -41.79 -54.79 -2.12
C GLU A 7 -42.70 -53.55 -1.84
N MET A 8 -43.92 -53.78 -1.37
CA MET A 8 -44.83 -52.71 -0.98
C MET A 8 -44.40 -52.03 0.32
N GLU A 9 -43.90 -52.75 1.30
CA GLU A 9 -43.34 -52.19 2.53
C GLU A 9 -42.06 -51.36 2.26
N ARG A 10 -41.19 -51.82 1.35
CA ARG A 10 -40.01 -51.06 0.93
C ARG A 10 -40.37 -49.72 0.24
N ARG A 11 -41.40 -49.74 -0.61
CA ARG A 11 -41.88 -48.51 -1.26
C ARG A 11 -42.52 -47.52 -0.28
N SER A 12 -43.25 -48.01 0.73
CA SER A 12 -43.89 -47.20 1.75
C SER A 12 -42.89 -46.53 2.71
N ALA A 13 -41.73 -47.20 2.97
CA ALA A 13 -40.68 -46.67 3.82
C ALA A 13 -39.77 -45.65 3.09
N PHE A 14 -39.64 -45.74 1.78
CA PHE A 14 -38.78 -44.87 0.99
C PHE A 14 -39.29 -43.42 0.92
N LEU A 15 -40.62 -43.23 0.85
CA LEU A 15 -41.25 -41.90 0.76
C LEU A 15 -41.04 -41.06 2.01
N PRO A 16 -41.25 -41.54 3.26
CA PRO A 16 -40.98 -40.76 4.47
C PRO A 16 -39.51 -40.52 4.67
N LEU A 17 -38.62 -41.43 4.25
CA LEU A 17 -37.18 -41.25 4.35
C LEU A 17 -36.67 -40.17 3.39
N LEU A 18 -37.21 -40.11 2.18
CA LEU A 18 -36.92 -39.06 1.19
C LEU A 18 -37.45 -37.69 1.66
N LEU A 19 -38.65 -37.62 2.27
CA LEU A 19 -39.23 -36.41 2.86
C LEU A 19 -38.37 -35.93 4.02
N MET A 20 -37.91 -36.83 4.89
CA MET A 20 -36.98 -36.46 5.98
C MET A 20 -35.67 -35.90 5.45
N ALA A 21 -35.07 -36.51 4.43
CA ALA A 21 -33.83 -36.02 3.81
C ALA A 21 -34.03 -34.62 3.19
N CYS A 22 -35.13 -34.42 2.48
CA CYS A 22 -35.47 -33.08 1.93
C CYS A 22 -35.69 -32.02 3.04
N LEU A 23 -36.32 -32.40 4.15
CA LEU A 23 -36.56 -31.50 5.27
C LEU A 23 -35.24 -31.12 5.96
N VAL A 24 -34.35 -32.08 6.19
CA VAL A 24 -33.03 -31.84 6.76
C VAL A 24 -32.17 -30.93 5.86
N THR A 25 -32.15 -31.18 4.54
CA THR A 25 -31.43 -30.33 3.61
C THR A 25 -32.00 -28.92 3.54
N ALA A 26 -33.31 -28.75 3.61
CA ALA A 26 -33.95 -27.44 3.67
C ALA A 26 -33.62 -26.68 4.96
N ILE A 27 -33.60 -27.36 6.11
CA ILE A 27 -33.22 -26.75 7.40
C ILE A 27 -31.74 -26.33 7.38
N VAL A 28 -30.83 -27.21 6.90
CA VAL A 28 -29.41 -26.89 6.78
C VAL A 28 -29.18 -25.70 5.83
N GLY A 29 -29.89 -25.71 4.70
CA GLY A 29 -29.86 -24.58 3.75
C GLY A 29 -30.36 -23.27 4.35
N MET A 30 -31.45 -23.31 5.13
CA MET A 30 -32.01 -22.16 5.80
C MET A 30 -31.05 -21.62 6.90
N VAL A 31 -30.45 -22.50 7.71
CA VAL A 31 -29.48 -22.12 8.74
C VAL A 31 -28.24 -21.50 8.11
N ALA A 32 -27.72 -22.07 7.04
CA ALA A 32 -26.59 -21.51 6.28
C ALA A 32 -26.94 -20.13 5.69
N TYR A 33 -28.14 -19.98 5.13
CA TYR A 33 -28.62 -18.71 4.60
C TYR A 33 -28.75 -17.63 5.69
N ILE A 34 -29.36 -17.98 6.85
CA ILE A 34 -29.47 -17.08 8.00
C ILE A 34 -28.08 -16.68 8.51
N ALA A 35 -27.16 -17.66 8.65
CA ALA A 35 -25.79 -17.38 9.09
C ALA A 35 -25.04 -16.43 8.14
N LEU A 36 -25.22 -16.59 6.84
CA LEU A 36 -24.68 -15.66 5.84
C LEU A 36 -25.31 -14.27 5.95
N GLN A 37 -26.62 -14.17 6.14
CA GLN A 37 -27.33 -12.90 6.33
C GLN A 37 -26.92 -12.17 7.62
N VAL A 38 -26.75 -12.90 8.71
CA VAL A 38 -26.28 -12.33 9.99
C VAL A 38 -24.84 -11.85 9.87
N ARG A 39 -23.95 -12.62 9.24
CA ARG A 39 -22.58 -12.18 8.93
C ARG A 39 -22.57 -10.96 8.02
N ALA A 40 -23.44 -10.96 7.02
CA ALA A 40 -23.58 -9.82 6.12
C ALA A 40 -24.11 -8.56 6.84
N ARG A 41 -24.80 -8.64 7.96
CA ARG A 41 -25.32 -7.51 8.74
C ARG A 41 -24.49 -7.15 9.96
N ALA A 42 -23.40 -7.88 10.24
CA ALA A 42 -22.55 -7.56 11.37
C ALA A 42 -22.00 -6.13 11.27
N PRO A 43 -22.00 -5.34 12.35
CA PRO A 43 -21.38 -4.02 12.35
C PRO A 43 -19.89 -4.15 12.05
N LEU A 44 -19.31 -3.09 11.48
CA LEU A 44 -17.88 -3.06 11.18
C LEU A 44 -17.09 -3.13 12.49
N SER A 45 -16.37 -4.23 12.70
CA SER A 45 -15.50 -4.39 13.87
C SER A 45 -14.24 -3.54 13.72
N ALA A 46 -13.65 -3.12 14.84
CA ALA A 46 -12.38 -2.38 14.85
C ALA A 46 -11.25 -3.15 14.13
N GLN A 47 -11.25 -4.48 14.29
CA GLN A 47 -10.27 -5.33 13.59
C GLN A 47 -10.48 -5.35 12.07
N ALA A 48 -11.71 -5.46 11.60
CA ALA A 48 -12.00 -5.37 10.17
C ALA A 48 -11.68 -3.98 9.62
N ALA A 49 -11.99 -2.92 10.38
CA ALA A 49 -11.63 -1.55 10.05
C ALA A 49 -10.11 -1.38 9.91
N SER A 50 -9.31 -1.93 10.81
CA SER A 50 -7.84 -1.83 10.75
C SER A 50 -7.26 -2.49 9.50
N VAL A 51 -7.79 -3.64 9.08
CA VAL A 51 -7.34 -4.33 7.85
C VAL A 51 -7.67 -3.49 6.61
N ILE A 52 -8.88 -2.93 6.54
CA ILE A 52 -9.31 -2.10 5.41
C ILE A 52 -8.47 -0.82 5.33
N VAL A 53 -8.26 -0.14 6.47
CA VAL A 53 -7.44 1.09 6.50
C VAL A 53 -5.98 0.78 6.15
N ALA A 54 -5.40 -0.30 6.68
CA ALA A 54 -4.04 -0.70 6.33
C ALA A 54 -3.88 -0.95 4.82
N SER A 55 -4.85 -1.62 4.20
CA SER A 55 -4.87 -1.82 2.75
C SER A 55 -5.04 -0.51 1.98
N ALA A 56 -5.92 0.39 2.43
CA ALA A 56 -6.13 1.70 1.82
C ALA A 56 -4.88 2.59 1.89
N LEU A 57 -4.11 2.51 2.98
CA LEU A 57 -2.85 3.25 3.13
C LEU A 57 -1.75 2.79 2.16
N GLN A 58 -1.79 1.52 1.74
CA GLN A 58 -0.85 0.98 0.75
C GLN A 58 -1.22 1.38 -0.69
N GLY A 59 -2.47 1.70 -0.96
CA GLY A 59 -2.97 2.04 -2.30
C GLY A 59 -2.22 3.18 -3.00
N PRO A 60 -1.94 4.32 -2.34
CA PRO A 60 -1.16 5.42 -2.93
C PRO A 60 0.33 5.12 -3.13
N GLY A 61 0.79 3.96 -2.65
CA GLY A 61 2.20 3.58 -2.70
C GLY A 61 3.10 4.29 -1.68
N PRO A 62 4.38 3.94 -1.65
CA PRO A 62 5.38 4.60 -0.81
C PRO A 62 5.73 5.98 -1.34
N ALA A 63 6.29 6.84 -0.49
CA ALA A 63 7.04 8.00 -0.94
C ALA A 63 8.31 7.49 -1.66
N VAL A 64 8.62 8.06 -2.82
CA VAL A 64 9.74 7.59 -3.65
C VAL A 64 10.60 8.74 -4.11
N ILE A 65 11.91 8.48 -4.25
CA ILE A 65 12.80 9.31 -5.05
C ILE A 65 13.03 8.64 -6.39
N GLN A 66 13.07 9.43 -7.44
CA GLN A 66 13.49 8.98 -8.76
C GLN A 66 14.79 9.69 -9.14
N PHE A 67 15.75 8.94 -9.67
CA PHE A 67 16.99 9.48 -10.24
C PHE A 67 17.49 8.59 -11.37
N HIS A 68 18.33 9.14 -12.24
CA HIS A 68 18.89 8.43 -13.38
C HIS A 68 20.39 8.18 -13.19
N THR A 69 20.89 7.12 -13.82
CA THR A 69 22.31 6.83 -13.95
C THR A 69 22.67 6.64 -15.43
N GLY A 70 23.93 6.81 -15.78
CA GLY A 70 24.41 6.90 -17.15
C GLY A 70 24.66 8.34 -17.57
N LEU A 71 24.54 8.66 -18.85
CA LEU A 71 24.73 10.03 -19.37
C LEU A 71 23.42 10.83 -19.21
N VAL A 72 23.30 11.53 -18.09
CA VAL A 72 22.13 12.36 -17.78
C VAL A 72 22.29 13.73 -18.43
N LYS A 73 21.32 14.08 -19.29
CA LYS A 73 21.28 15.37 -20.01
C LYS A 73 20.33 16.31 -19.28
N PRO A 74 20.64 17.64 -19.28
CA PRO A 74 19.70 18.62 -18.73
C PRO A 74 18.35 18.55 -19.44
N SER A 75 17.28 18.47 -18.67
CA SER A 75 15.90 18.54 -19.13
C SER A 75 15.09 19.54 -18.32
N VAL A 76 13.83 19.78 -18.67
CA VAL A 76 12.93 20.65 -17.91
C VAL A 76 12.57 20.02 -16.55
N ILE A 77 12.54 18.70 -16.49
CA ILE A 77 12.09 17.94 -15.31
C ILE A 77 13.26 17.63 -14.38
N GLU A 78 14.44 17.38 -14.95
CA GLU A 78 15.61 16.89 -14.23
C GLU A 78 16.90 17.46 -14.81
N ARG A 79 17.81 17.88 -13.93
CA ARG A 79 19.14 18.34 -14.27
C ARG A 79 20.18 17.58 -13.48
N PRO A 80 21.34 17.26 -14.05
CA PRO A 80 22.42 16.58 -13.33
C PRO A 80 22.88 17.32 -12.07
N GLY A 81 22.77 18.65 -12.05
CA GLY A 81 23.09 19.50 -10.89
C GLY A 81 21.97 19.67 -9.86
N ASP A 82 20.84 18.97 -10.03
CA ASP A 82 19.73 19.07 -9.05
C ASP A 82 20.18 18.65 -7.64
N PRO A 83 19.61 19.24 -6.58
CA PRO A 83 20.04 19.01 -5.20
C PRO A 83 20.05 17.54 -4.78
N HIS A 84 19.15 16.72 -5.29
CA HIS A 84 19.09 15.31 -4.95
C HIS A 84 20.32 14.52 -5.44
N TYR A 85 20.85 14.83 -6.62
CA TYR A 85 22.08 14.19 -7.11
C TYR A 85 23.28 14.55 -6.24
N ARG A 86 23.41 15.83 -5.88
CA ARG A 86 24.46 16.28 -4.97
C ARG A 86 24.31 15.69 -3.56
N LEU A 87 23.08 15.47 -3.11
CA LEU A 87 22.83 14.78 -1.84
C LEU A 87 23.28 13.32 -1.90
N LEU A 88 22.90 12.61 -2.96
CA LEU A 88 23.32 11.22 -3.18
C LEU A 88 24.86 11.10 -3.30
N GLU A 89 25.52 12.07 -3.94
CA GLU A 89 26.98 12.13 -4.04
C GLU A 89 27.62 12.38 -2.66
N LYS A 90 27.12 13.37 -1.90
CA LYS A 90 27.59 13.61 -0.53
C LYS A 90 27.39 12.42 0.40
N ALA A 91 26.32 11.64 0.17
CA ALA A 91 26.07 10.40 0.88
C ALA A 91 26.96 9.23 0.39
N GLY A 92 27.77 9.44 -0.65
CA GLY A 92 28.65 8.42 -1.22
C GLY A 92 27.92 7.33 -2.00
N LEU A 93 26.68 7.54 -2.42
CA LEU A 93 25.87 6.55 -3.13
C LEU A 93 26.05 6.63 -4.64
N VAL A 94 26.29 7.83 -5.18
CA VAL A 94 26.58 8.07 -6.58
C VAL A 94 27.89 8.83 -6.74
N LYS A 95 28.43 8.77 -7.95
CA LYS A 95 29.57 9.57 -8.39
C LYS A 95 29.15 10.35 -9.62
N LEU A 96 29.39 11.65 -9.62
CA LEU A 96 29.13 12.56 -10.74
C LEU A 96 30.45 12.83 -11.47
N ALA A 97 30.44 12.70 -12.80
CA ALA A 97 31.56 13.04 -13.66
C ALA A 97 31.07 13.95 -14.78
N THR A 98 31.69 15.12 -14.90
CA THR A 98 31.32 16.13 -15.91
C THR A 98 31.49 15.58 -17.34
N ALA A 99 30.47 15.82 -18.17
CA ALA A 99 30.44 15.48 -19.56
C ALA A 99 30.19 16.75 -20.41
N PRO A 100 30.41 16.71 -21.75
CA PRO A 100 30.19 17.87 -22.61
C PRO A 100 28.73 18.38 -22.58
N ARG A 101 28.55 19.66 -22.89
CA ARG A 101 27.23 20.34 -23.03
C ARG A 101 26.37 20.35 -21.76
N GLY A 102 26.98 20.43 -20.58
CA GLY A 102 26.28 20.47 -19.33
C GLY A 102 25.62 19.13 -18.91
N SER A 103 25.96 18.04 -19.58
CA SER A 103 25.58 16.70 -19.18
C SER A 103 26.55 16.17 -18.12
N GLU A 104 26.13 15.18 -17.35
CA GLU A 104 26.98 14.48 -16.40
C GLU A 104 26.80 12.96 -16.53
N VAL A 105 27.87 12.23 -16.33
CA VAL A 105 27.82 10.77 -16.18
C VAL A 105 27.64 10.46 -14.70
N ILE A 106 26.50 9.90 -14.39
CA ILE A 106 26.12 9.51 -13.00
C ILE A 106 26.26 7.99 -12.90
N SER A 107 27.05 7.54 -11.95
CA SER A 107 27.27 6.12 -11.68
C SER A 107 27.01 5.79 -10.21
N LEU A 108 26.44 4.62 -9.93
CA LEU A 108 26.37 4.13 -8.55
C LEU A 108 27.78 3.80 -8.08
N THR A 109 28.04 4.08 -6.80
CA THR A 109 29.19 3.55 -6.09
C THR A 109 28.92 2.13 -5.59
N PRO A 110 29.91 1.35 -5.16
CA PRO A 110 29.67 0.06 -4.53
C PRO A 110 28.73 0.15 -3.31
N ALA A 111 28.82 1.24 -2.54
CA ALA A 111 27.89 1.51 -1.41
C ALA A 111 26.46 1.78 -1.92
N GLY A 112 26.31 2.53 -3.01
CA GLY A 112 25.03 2.77 -3.64
C GLY A 112 24.41 1.49 -4.20
N GLU A 113 25.17 0.67 -4.90
CA GLU A 113 24.70 -0.63 -5.41
C GLU A 113 24.24 -1.54 -4.28
N HIS A 114 25.03 -1.60 -3.21
CA HIS A 114 24.68 -2.39 -2.03
C HIS A 114 23.37 -1.91 -1.40
N LEU A 115 23.23 -0.60 -1.15
CA LEU A 115 21.99 -0.03 -0.58
C LEU A 115 20.79 -0.31 -1.48
N MET A 116 20.91 -0.11 -2.81
CA MET A 116 19.80 -0.39 -3.76
C MET A 116 19.41 -1.87 -3.77
N SER A 117 20.35 -2.78 -3.55
CA SER A 117 20.06 -4.23 -3.50
C SER A 117 19.37 -4.67 -2.20
N MET A 118 19.60 -3.95 -1.10
CA MET A 118 19.02 -4.26 0.21
C MET A 118 17.63 -3.66 0.43
N LEU A 119 17.33 -2.53 -0.23
CA LEU A 119 16.06 -1.83 -0.02
C LEU A 119 14.91 -2.55 -0.75
N PRO A 120 13.83 -2.94 -0.05
CA PRO A 120 12.69 -3.55 -0.69
C PRO A 120 11.95 -2.54 -1.57
N GLY A 121 11.47 -3.00 -2.73
CA GLY A 121 10.64 -2.19 -3.62
C GLY A 121 11.40 -1.23 -4.54
N VAL A 122 12.72 -1.26 -4.56
CA VAL A 122 13.53 -0.53 -5.56
C VAL A 122 13.21 -1.08 -6.94
N ARG A 123 12.89 -0.17 -7.86
CA ARG A 123 12.65 -0.50 -9.28
C ARG A 123 13.74 0.14 -10.12
N LYS A 124 14.31 -0.66 -11.00
CA LYS A 124 15.29 -0.22 -12.00
C LYS A 124 14.74 -0.48 -13.39
N SER A 125 14.66 0.54 -14.22
CA SER A 125 14.27 0.43 -15.63
C SER A 125 15.37 0.99 -16.53
N LYS A 126 15.53 0.39 -17.71
CA LYS A 126 16.42 0.92 -18.74
C LYS A 126 15.61 1.82 -19.66
N GLU A 127 16.06 3.04 -19.83
CA GLU A 127 15.43 4.03 -20.72
C GLU A 127 15.91 3.88 -22.17
N THR A 128 15.16 4.48 -23.09
CA THR A 128 15.45 4.41 -24.53
C THR A 128 16.77 5.07 -24.94
N ASP A 129 17.23 6.04 -24.15
CA ASP A 129 18.50 6.75 -24.36
C ASP A 129 19.72 6.03 -23.77
N GLY A 130 19.52 4.85 -23.18
CA GLY A 130 20.55 4.02 -22.58
C GLY A 130 20.86 4.32 -21.11
N THR A 131 20.19 5.32 -20.51
CA THR A 131 20.26 5.57 -19.07
C THR A 131 19.45 4.52 -18.30
N PHE A 132 19.66 4.45 -16.96
CA PHE A 132 18.83 3.66 -16.07
C PHE A 132 18.10 4.59 -15.11
N SER A 133 16.79 4.45 -15.03
CA SER A 133 15.95 5.10 -14.04
C SER A 133 15.83 4.22 -12.80
N TYR A 134 16.03 4.80 -11.64
CA TYR A 134 15.83 4.19 -10.34
C TYR A 134 14.66 4.86 -9.63
N GLN A 135 13.69 4.06 -9.19
CA GLN A 135 12.65 4.48 -8.26
C GLN A 135 12.91 3.82 -6.93
N VAL A 136 13.26 4.62 -5.94
CA VAL A 136 13.67 4.13 -4.62
C VAL A 136 12.66 4.57 -3.58
N PRO A 137 12.00 3.63 -2.88
CA PRO A 137 11.11 3.96 -1.78
C PRO A 137 11.87 4.68 -0.67
N LEU A 138 11.26 5.71 -0.10
CA LEU A 138 11.79 6.47 1.04
C LEU A 138 11.05 6.11 2.32
N ALA A 139 9.72 6.10 2.26
CA ALA A 139 8.88 5.83 3.42
C ALA A 139 7.57 5.17 3.02
N GLN A 140 7.01 4.40 3.93
CA GLN A 140 5.71 3.75 3.77
C GLN A 140 4.72 4.29 4.81
N ARG A 141 3.45 4.37 4.43
CA ARG A 141 2.40 4.74 5.37
C ARG A 141 2.06 3.55 6.25
N GLN A 142 2.01 3.76 7.56
CA GLN A 142 1.63 2.74 8.54
C GLN A 142 0.49 3.24 9.40
N LEU A 143 -0.54 2.40 9.56
CA LEU A 143 -1.60 2.64 10.53
C LEU A 143 -1.02 2.67 11.95
N VAL A 144 -1.33 3.70 12.70
CA VAL A 144 -0.99 3.81 14.13
C VAL A 144 -2.15 3.32 14.99
N SER A 145 -3.35 3.85 14.76
CA SER A 145 -4.54 3.46 15.53
C SER A 145 -5.83 3.80 14.78
N ILE A 146 -6.88 3.06 15.07
CA ILE A 146 -8.25 3.44 14.76
C ILE A 146 -8.77 4.25 15.95
N THR A 147 -9.22 5.48 15.68
CA THR A 147 -9.70 6.40 16.73
C THR A 147 -11.19 6.25 16.92
N ALA A 148 -11.97 6.10 15.84
CA ALA A 148 -13.40 5.90 15.90
C ALA A 148 -13.90 5.12 14.67
N VAL A 149 -14.99 4.36 14.87
CA VAL A 149 -15.76 3.75 13.79
C VAL A 149 -17.20 4.18 13.97
N THR A 150 -17.69 5.03 13.10
CA THR A 150 -19.05 5.59 13.17
C THR A 150 -19.89 4.99 12.06
N MET A 151 -21.00 4.35 12.41
CA MET A 151 -21.97 3.81 11.46
C MET A 151 -22.93 4.92 11.03
N SER A 152 -23.10 5.11 9.73
CA SER A 152 -24.08 6.01 9.14
C SER A 152 -25.16 5.17 8.44
N GLY A 153 -26.09 4.65 9.22
CA GLY A 153 -27.08 3.66 8.77
C GLY A 153 -26.50 2.25 8.66
N VAL A 154 -27.16 1.40 7.85
CA VAL A 154 -26.80 -0.03 7.73
C VAL A 154 -25.65 -0.28 6.78
N ASN A 155 -25.49 0.60 5.78
CA ASN A 155 -24.61 0.38 4.64
C ASN A 155 -23.45 1.35 4.53
N ASN A 156 -23.31 2.31 5.44
CA ASN A 156 -22.24 3.28 5.40
C ASN A 156 -21.53 3.33 6.76
N ALA A 157 -20.23 3.51 6.72
CA ALA A 157 -19.42 3.71 7.92
C ALA A 157 -18.32 4.73 7.63
N THR A 158 -17.92 5.47 8.64
CA THR A 158 -16.77 6.36 8.62
C THR A 158 -15.77 5.88 9.67
N ILE A 159 -14.53 5.68 9.26
CA ILE A 159 -13.44 5.31 10.14
C ILE A 159 -12.55 6.54 10.32
N GLU A 160 -12.34 6.95 11.57
CA GLU A 160 -11.31 7.91 11.94
C GLU A 160 -10.06 7.14 12.38
N TYR A 161 -8.91 7.50 11.84
CA TYR A 161 -7.67 6.80 12.12
C TYR A 161 -6.48 7.75 12.12
N SER A 162 -5.41 7.32 12.77
CA SER A 162 -4.11 7.98 12.71
C SER A 162 -3.10 7.07 12.01
N TRP A 163 -2.23 7.69 11.21
CA TRP A 163 -1.19 7.00 10.48
C TRP A 163 0.11 7.82 10.51
N LYS A 164 1.24 7.17 10.29
CA LYS A 164 2.54 7.81 10.21
C LYS A 164 3.34 7.28 9.03
N TRP A 165 4.30 8.06 8.59
CA TRP A 165 5.34 7.57 7.73
C TRP A 165 6.33 6.71 8.53
N VAL A 166 6.79 5.62 7.94
CA VAL A 166 7.89 4.79 8.43
C VAL A 166 9.01 4.90 7.41
N PRO A 167 10.04 5.72 7.70
CA PRO A 167 11.18 5.90 6.82
C PRO A 167 12.07 4.65 6.77
N ASN A 168 12.84 4.53 5.69
CA ASN A 168 13.91 3.57 5.55
C ASN A 168 15.29 4.28 5.55
N GLN A 169 16.36 3.53 5.39
CA GLN A 169 17.74 4.08 5.38
C GLN A 169 17.96 5.14 4.29
N MET A 170 17.27 5.04 3.14
CA MET A 170 17.36 6.06 2.09
C MET A 170 16.70 7.37 2.53
N ALA A 171 15.58 7.29 3.24
CA ALA A 171 14.87 8.44 3.77
C ALA A 171 15.70 9.23 4.78
N ASP A 172 16.50 8.56 5.59
CA ASP A 172 17.37 9.21 6.57
C ASP A 172 18.37 10.19 5.94
N LEU A 173 18.77 9.94 4.69
CA LEU A 173 19.62 10.85 3.92
C LEU A 173 18.90 12.13 3.50
N PHE A 174 17.60 12.04 3.29
CA PHE A 174 16.73 13.17 2.89
C PHE A 174 16.10 13.89 4.07
N ASP A 175 16.42 13.51 5.30
CA ASP A 175 15.90 14.18 6.49
C ASP A 175 16.27 15.65 6.52
N ALA A 176 15.25 16.52 6.51
CA ALA A 176 15.42 17.98 6.60
C ALA A 176 16.17 18.42 7.86
N GLY A 177 16.06 17.65 8.95
CA GLY A 177 16.80 17.82 10.20
C GLY A 177 18.21 17.24 10.18
N GLY A 178 18.55 16.40 9.17
CA GLY A 178 19.80 15.71 9.06
C GLY A 178 20.99 16.62 8.69
N SER A 179 22.19 16.20 9.04
CA SER A 179 23.43 16.96 8.77
C SER A 179 23.69 17.13 7.27
N LEU A 180 23.35 16.14 6.46
CA LEU A 180 23.53 16.20 5.01
C LEU A 180 22.67 17.29 4.38
N VAL A 181 21.36 17.31 4.66
CA VAL A 181 20.42 18.32 4.12
C VAL A 181 20.72 19.71 4.69
N LYS A 182 21.05 19.83 5.99
CA LYS A 182 21.47 21.10 6.60
C LYS A 182 22.74 21.69 5.99
N GLY A 183 23.60 20.87 5.40
CA GLY A 183 24.81 21.30 4.72
C GLY A 183 24.58 21.91 3.33
N PHE A 184 23.34 21.99 2.84
CA PHE A 184 22.98 22.69 1.61
C PHE A 184 22.62 24.14 1.87
N ASN A 185 22.73 24.98 0.84
CA ASN A 185 22.22 26.37 0.89
C ASN A 185 20.68 26.35 1.00
N LEU A 186 20.09 27.50 1.36
CA LEU A 186 18.67 27.62 1.63
C LEU A 186 17.79 27.14 0.46
N TRP A 187 18.14 27.52 -0.78
CA TRP A 187 17.37 27.20 -1.96
C TRP A 187 17.38 25.69 -2.29
N ASP A 188 18.55 25.08 -2.22
CA ASP A 188 18.69 23.64 -2.45
C ASP A 188 17.98 22.84 -1.37
N ARG A 189 18.08 23.30 -0.10
CA ARG A 189 17.39 22.68 1.02
C ARG A 189 15.88 22.76 0.87
N GLU A 190 15.34 23.92 0.49
CA GLU A 190 13.93 24.10 0.23
C GLU A 190 13.45 23.22 -0.94
N THR A 191 14.25 23.10 -1.99
CA THR A 191 13.97 22.19 -3.11
C THR A 191 13.91 20.73 -2.65
N LEU A 192 14.86 20.28 -1.82
CA LEU A 192 14.86 18.93 -1.27
C LEU A 192 13.62 18.67 -0.42
N ILE A 193 13.23 19.62 0.44
CA ILE A 193 12.05 19.51 1.29
C ILE A 193 10.78 19.48 0.44
N ASN A 194 10.58 20.44 -0.44
CA ASN A 194 9.32 20.62 -1.18
C ASN A 194 9.13 19.56 -2.29
N LYS A 195 10.22 19.20 -3.00
CA LYS A 195 10.13 18.24 -4.12
C LYS A 195 10.13 16.80 -3.66
N TYR A 196 10.81 16.51 -2.55
CA TYR A 196 10.99 15.14 -2.05
C TYR A 196 10.34 14.90 -0.69
N GLU A 197 9.54 15.90 -0.19
CA GLU A 197 8.78 15.81 1.05
C GLU A 197 9.65 15.40 2.25
N ALA A 198 10.88 15.93 2.30
CA ALA A 198 11.90 15.48 3.25
C ALA A 198 11.62 15.88 4.73
N ASP A 199 10.54 16.59 5.01
CA ASP A 199 10.11 17.02 6.35
C ASP A 199 9.08 16.09 7.01
N PHE A 200 8.46 15.18 6.26
CA PHE A 200 7.37 14.34 6.79
C PHE A 200 7.84 13.20 7.70
N TYR A 201 9.12 12.86 7.70
CA TYR A 201 9.64 11.68 8.40
C TYR A 201 9.53 11.73 9.92
N HIS A 202 9.60 12.93 10.50
CA HIS A 202 9.59 13.15 11.95
C HIS A 202 8.32 13.82 12.48
N GLY A 203 7.29 13.93 11.62
CA GLY A 203 6.02 14.55 11.99
C GLY A 203 5.20 13.72 12.98
N ASN A 204 4.30 14.39 13.68
CA ASN A 204 3.27 13.73 14.47
C ASN A 204 2.39 12.86 13.56
N PRO A 205 1.75 11.80 14.10
CA PRO A 205 0.83 11.00 13.32
C PRO A 205 -0.27 11.86 12.69
N ASN A 206 -0.50 11.64 11.40
CA ASN A 206 -1.54 12.31 10.65
C ASN A 206 -2.89 11.71 11.01
N LYS A 207 -3.92 12.53 11.16
CA LYS A 207 -5.31 12.09 11.33
C LYS A 207 -6.02 12.14 9.98
N SER A 208 -6.78 11.12 9.69
CA SER A 208 -7.54 11.00 8.45
C SER A 208 -8.85 10.26 8.68
N THR A 209 -9.77 10.41 7.74
CA THR A 209 -11.04 9.72 7.73
C THR A 209 -11.15 8.87 6.46
N LEU A 210 -11.79 7.70 6.56
CA LEU A 210 -12.07 6.83 5.44
C LEU A 210 -13.56 6.49 5.45
N ALA A 211 -14.25 6.87 4.38
CA ALA A 211 -15.64 6.50 4.19
C ALA A 211 -15.73 5.12 3.53
N LEU A 212 -16.59 4.28 4.08
CA LEU A 212 -16.85 2.94 3.59
C LEU A 212 -18.30 2.77 3.21
N ALA A 213 -18.54 2.05 2.15
CA ALA A 213 -19.84 1.56 1.75
C ALA A 213 -19.87 0.03 1.84
N ARG A 214 -21.01 -0.49 2.24
CA ARG A 214 -21.24 -1.92 2.27
C ARG A 214 -21.68 -2.41 0.92
N THR A 215 -21.04 -3.44 0.42
CA THR A 215 -21.38 -4.14 -0.81
C THR A 215 -21.72 -5.60 -0.50
N ASP A 216 -22.16 -6.35 -1.50
CA ASP A 216 -22.39 -7.80 -1.37
C ASP A 216 -21.12 -8.58 -1.02
N GLN A 217 -19.95 -7.98 -1.29
CA GLN A 217 -18.64 -8.55 -0.97
C GLN A 217 -18.06 -8.04 0.37
N GLY A 218 -18.83 -7.30 1.17
CA GLY A 218 -18.42 -6.71 2.43
C GLY A 218 -18.14 -5.20 2.34
N TRP A 219 -17.40 -4.68 3.32
CA TRP A 219 -17.07 -3.26 3.41
C TRP A 219 -15.96 -2.89 2.42
N ARG A 220 -16.19 -1.85 1.64
CA ARG A 220 -15.22 -1.29 0.69
C ARG A 220 -15.15 0.22 0.82
N THR A 221 -14.02 0.79 0.42
CA THR A 221 -13.86 2.25 0.33
C THR A 221 -14.88 2.80 -0.66
N SER A 222 -15.68 3.77 -0.22
CA SER A 222 -16.50 4.53 -1.15
C SER A 222 -15.56 5.42 -1.96
N ALA A 223 -15.57 5.28 -3.30
CA ALA A 223 -14.89 6.22 -4.17
C ALA A 223 -15.45 7.63 -3.90
N GLN A 224 -14.57 8.56 -3.60
CA GLN A 224 -14.87 9.99 -3.58
C GLN A 224 -14.95 10.52 -4.99
#